data_c57792bd51871c3b33f8ff89ee55ba77
#
_entry.id   c57792bd51871c3b33f8ff89ee55ba77
#
_cell.length_a   1.000
_cell.length_b   1.000
_cell.length_c   1.000
_cell.angle_alpha   90.00
_cell.angle_beta   90.00
_cell.angle_gamma   90.00
#
_symmetry.space_group_name_H-M   'P 1'
#
loop_
_entity.id
_entity.type
_entity.pdbx_description
1 polymer ?
#
loop_
_entity_poly.entity_id
_entity_poly.type
_entity_poly.pdbx_seq_one_letter_code
_entity_poly.pdbx_strand_id
1 'polypeptide(L)'
;MILAFSVLSTAAHYAHNFAEIDSYPGGSDGQRVLIVLSWPVLTALGFCGYRFYAREDFWRAHACLLIYSLTGLITPLHLVSGNPDIPAFFHATIFTDFVAGVAVVGFVAWSASRPDPRHSALSPPRRSSTRLK
;
A
#
# COMPACT_ATOMS: atom_id res chain seq x y z
N MET A 1 9.83 -7.57 2.84
CA MET A 1 10.59 -6.55 2.10
C MET A 1 9.69 -5.48 1.47
N ILE A 2 8.58 -5.83 0.79
CA ILE A 2 7.68 -4.85 0.12
C ILE A 2 7.18 -3.77 1.09
N LEU A 3 6.65 -4.14 2.27
CA LEU A 3 6.14 -3.17 3.24
C LEU A 3 7.24 -2.23 3.76
N ALA A 4 8.44 -2.75 4.04
CA ALA A 4 9.54 -1.91 4.50
C ALA A 4 9.97 -0.89 3.43
N PHE A 5 10.05 -1.31 2.17
CA PHE A 5 10.30 -0.41 1.05
C PHE A 5 9.20 0.66 0.95
N SER A 6 7.94 0.25 1.04
CA SER A 6 6.79 1.16 0.97
C SER A 6 6.83 2.19 2.11
N VAL A 7 7.07 1.76 3.36
CA VAL A 7 7.16 2.68 4.51
C VAL A 7 8.28 3.71 4.34
N LEU A 8 9.46 3.27 3.87
CA LEU A 8 10.59 4.18 3.65
C LEU A 8 10.32 5.16 2.50
N SER A 9 9.74 4.69 1.40
CA SER A 9 9.39 5.52 0.25
C SER A 9 8.34 6.56 0.62
N THR A 10 7.28 6.14 1.32
CA THR A 10 6.23 7.04 1.83
C THR A 10 6.81 8.04 2.83
N ALA A 11 7.72 7.62 3.73
CA ALA A 11 8.38 8.53 4.66
C ALA A 11 9.15 9.64 3.93
N ALA A 12 9.93 9.28 2.90
CA ALA A 12 10.67 10.24 2.09
C ALA A 12 9.74 11.21 1.36
N HIS A 13 8.64 10.69 0.79
CA HIS A 13 7.63 11.51 0.10
C HIS A 13 6.91 12.47 1.05
N TYR A 14 6.50 12.03 2.24
CA TYR A 14 5.85 12.89 3.24
C TYR A 14 6.80 13.93 3.82
N ALA A 15 8.07 13.58 4.05
CA ALA A 15 9.11 14.53 4.48
C ALA A 15 9.32 15.62 3.42
N HIS A 16 9.34 15.25 2.15
CA HIS A 16 9.38 16.18 1.02
C HIS A 16 8.16 17.11 1.03
N ASN A 17 6.94 16.56 1.06
CA ASN A 17 5.72 17.38 1.08
C ASN A 17 5.70 18.35 2.26
N PHE A 18 6.20 17.93 3.40
CA PHE A 18 6.30 18.81 4.57
C PHE A 18 7.30 19.97 4.36
N ALA A 19 8.45 19.68 3.75
CA ALA A 19 9.48 20.68 3.53
C ALA A 19 9.08 21.71 2.47
N GLU A 20 8.39 21.27 1.40
CA GLU A 20 8.07 22.08 0.23
C GLU A 20 6.60 22.52 0.17
N ILE A 21 5.86 22.44 1.30
CA ILE A 21 4.42 22.72 1.31
C ILE A 21 4.09 24.10 0.76
N ASP A 22 4.95 25.09 0.99
CA ASP A 22 4.75 26.48 0.54
C ASP A 22 4.94 26.63 -0.99
N SER A 23 5.57 25.64 -1.63
CA SER A 23 5.76 25.58 -3.08
C SER A 23 4.53 25.00 -3.80
N TYR A 24 3.60 24.40 -3.06
CA TYR A 24 2.38 23.83 -3.64
C TYR A 24 1.21 24.81 -3.63
N PRO A 25 0.36 24.82 -4.68
CA PRO A 25 -0.84 25.63 -4.71
C PRO A 25 -1.76 25.32 -3.53
N GLY A 26 -2.07 26.34 -2.73
CA GLY A 26 -2.92 26.17 -1.54
C GLY A 26 -2.19 25.62 -0.31
N GLY A 27 -0.84 25.58 -0.32
CA GLY A 27 -0.04 25.21 0.83
C GLY A 27 -0.40 26.03 2.08
N SER A 28 -0.58 25.35 3.20
CA SER A 28 -0.99 25.99 4.46
C SER A 28 -0.49 25.19 5.67
N ASP A 29 -0.46 25.87 6.83
CA ASP A 29 -0.12 25.21 8.10
C ASP A 29 -1.08 24.06 8.43
N GLY A 30 -2.36 24.17 8.03
CA GLY A 30 -3.31 23.08 8.18
C GLY A 30 -2.93 21.82 7.36
N GLN A 31 -2.40 22.00 6.17
CA GLN A 31 -1.89 20.88 5.37
C GLN A 31 -0.61 20.29 5.97
N ARG A 32 0.29 21.09 6.55
CA ARG A 32 1.45 20.58 7.30
C ARG A 32 1.01 19.66 8.44
N VAL A 33 0.02 20.07 9.22
CA VAL A 33 -0.53 19.26 10.31
C VAL A 33 -1.12 17.95 9.76
N LEU A 34 -1.88 17.99 8.65
CA LEU A 34 -2.43 16.79 8.02
C LEU A 34 -1.32 15.84 7.55
N ILE A 35 -0.24 16.34 6.95
CA ILE A 35 0.90 15.54 6.52
C ILE A 35 1.53 14.82 7.73
N VAL A 36 1.80 15.56 8.82
CA VAL A 36 2.44 15.01 10.02
C VAL A 36 1.54 13.96 10.70
N LEU A 37 0.23 14.16 10.72
CA LEU A 37 -0.69 13.21 11.36
C LEU A 37 -1.02 12.01 10.49
N SER A 38 -1.18 12.20 9.18
CA SER A 38 -1.60 11.11 8.29
C SER A 38 -0.50 10.06 8.09
N TRP A 39 0.76 10.44 8.01
CA TRP A 39 1.84 9.47 7.81
C TRP A 39 1.92 8.41 8.91
N PRO A 40 1.99 8.74 10.22
CA PRO A 40 2.05 7.72 11.27
C PRO A 40 0.77 6.88 11.36
N VAL A 41 -0.41 7.48 11.13
CA VAL A 41 -1.69 6.75 11.13
C VAL A 41 -1.72 5.71 10.01
N LEU A 42 -1.37 6.12 8.80
CA LEU A 42 -1.36 5.22 7.64
C LEU A 42 -0.24 4.17 7.76
N THR A 43 0.93 4.54 8.28
CA THR A 43 2.00 3.59 8.57
C THR A 43 1.58 2.55 9.61
N ALA A 44 0.90 2.98 10.68
CA ALA A 44 0.33 2.05 11.67
C ALA A 44 -0.67 1.09 11.03
N LEU A 45 -1.49 1.56 10.08
CA LEU A 45 -2.42 0.72 9.33
C LEU A 45 -1.68 -0.34 8.48
N GLY A 46 -0.58 0.04 7.83
CA GLY A 46 0.30 -0.89 7.12
C GLY A 46 0.87 -1.98 8.04
N PHE A 47 1.33 -1.61 9.23
CA PHE A 47 1.78 -2.58 10.24
C PHE A 47 0.65 -3.46 10.78
N CYS A 48 -0.56 -2.93 10.98
CA CYS A 48 -1.73 -3.73 11.33
C CYS A 48 -2.01 -4.76 10.23
N GLY A 49 -1.97 -4.36 8.96
CA GLY A 49 -2.12 -5.27 7.83
C GLY A 49 -1.11 -6.40 7.84
N TYR A 50 0.17 -6.08 8.08
CA TYR A 50 1.21 -7.10 8.25
C TYR A 50 0.92 -8.06 9.42
N ARG A 51 0.51 -7.55 10.56
CA ARG A 51 0.19 -8.37 11.74
C ARG A 51 -1.01 -9.28 11.52
N PHE A 52 -2.05 -8.80 10.85
CA PHE A 52 -3.19 -9.62 10.47
C PHE A 52 -2.77 -10.70 9.47
N TYR A 53 -1.93 -10.37 8.50
CA TYR A 53 -1.39 -11.34 7.54
C TYR A 53 -0.60 -12.45 8.23
N ALA A 54 0.27 -12.09 9.19
CA ALA A 54 1.05 -13.05 9.97
C ALA A 54 0.20 -13.96 10.89
N ARG A 55 -1.06 -13.55 11.16
CA ARG A 55 -2.05 -14.34 11.92
C ARG A 55 -3.03 -15.09 11.02
N GLU A 56 -2.81 -15.08 9.71
CA GLU A 56 -3.69 -15.68 8.71
C GLU A 56 -5.12 -15.08 8.67
N ASP A 57 -5.30 -13.87 9.19
CA ASP A 57 -6.54 -13.09 9.05
C ASP A 57 -6.46 -12.25 7.77
N PHE A 58 -6.58 -12.95 6.63
CA PHE A 58 -6.33 -12.37 5.31
C PHE A 58 -7.29 -11.26 4.95
N TRP A 59 -8.56 -11.35 5.36
CA TRP A 59 -9.54 -10.30 5.08
C TRP A 59 -9.13 -8.95 5.67
N ARG A 60 -8.81 -8.93 6.97
CA ARG A 60 -8.37 -7.70 7.64
C ARG A 60 -7.01 -7.24 7.15
N ALA A 61 -6.12 -8.19 6.87
CA ALA A 61 -4.81 -7.88 6.30
C ALA A 61 -4.95 -7.15 4.97
N HIS A 62 -5.73 -7.69 4.04
CA HIS A 62 -5.92 -7.09 2.71
C HIS A 62 -6.61 -5.74 2.80
N ALA A 63 -7.65 -5.59 3.63
CA ALA A 63 -8.32 -4.30 3.84
C ALA A 63 -7.34 -3.23 4.34
N CYS A 64 -6.54 -3.53 5.37
CA CYS A 64 -5.55 -2.59 5.92
C CYS A 64 -4.47 -2.23 4.88
N LEU A 65 -3.94 -3.22 4.16
CA LEU A 65 -2.89 -3.00 3.16
C LEU A 65 -3.41 -2.21 1.94
N LEU A 66 -4.65 -2.44 1.50
CA LEU A 66 -5.26 -1.67 0.42
C LEU A 66 -5.47 -0.21 0.82
N ILE A 67 -6.00 0.05 2.02
CA ILE A 67 -6.15 1.43 2.51
C ILE A 67 -4.78 2.10 2.63
N TYR A 68 -3.78 1.40 3.18
CA TYR A 68 -2.42 1.91 3.27
C TYR A 68 -1.83 2.23 1.90
N SER A 69 -2.06 1.38 0.88
CA SER A 69 -1.50 1.58 -0.46
C SER A 69 -2.02 2.84 -1.16
N LEU A 70 -3.17 3.39 -0.73
CA LEU A 70 -3.70 4.64 -1.28
C LEU A 70 -2.72 5.80 -1.10
N THR A 71 -1.87 5.78 -0.06
CA THR A 71 -0.84 6.80 0.12
C THR A 71 0.04 6.97 -1.10
N GLY A 72 0.56 5.86 -1.62
CA GLY A 72 1.41 5.87 -2.81
C GLY A 72 0.63 6.01 -4.13
N LEU A 73 -0.57 5.40 -4.22
CA LEU A 73 -1.34 5.42 -5.47
C LEU A 73 -1.84 6.80 -5.87
N ILE A 74 -2.09 7.69 -4.90
CA ILE A 74 -2.56 9.06 -5.17
C ILE A 74 -1.42 10.05 -5.45
N THR A 75 -0.16 9.67 -5.22
CA THR A 75 0.98 10.58 -5.37
C THR A 75 1.15 11.16 -6.79
N PRO A 76 0.81 10.46 -7.90
CA PRO A 76 0.88 11.06 -9.23
C PRO A 76 -0.03 12.27 -9.44
N LEU A 77 -1.03 12.48 -8.57
CA LEU A 77 -1.87 13.68 -8.62
C LEU A 77 -1.05 14.97 -8.45
N HIS A 78 0.08 14.91 -7.75
CA HIS A 78 1.00 16.05 -7.65
C HIS A 78 1.56 16.48 -9.02
N LEU A 79 1.76 15.55 -9.95
CA LEU A 79 2.24 15.85 -11.30
C LEU A 79 1.16 16.49 -12.18
N VAL A 80 -0.12 16.20 -11.91
CA VAL A 80 -1.26 16.74 -12.65
C VAL A 80 -1.65 18.13 -12.13
N SER A 81 -1.39 18.40 -10.85
CA SER A 81 -1.72 19.68 -10.20
C SER A 81 -0.84 20.85 -10.65
N GLY A 82 0.13 20.62 -11.52
CA GLY A 82 0.85 21.67 -12.23
C GLY A 82 1.86 22.43 -11.37
N ASN A 83 2.73 21.75 -10.63
CA ASN A 83 3.88 22.41 -10.03
C ASN A 83 5.17 22.02 -10.76
N PRO A 84 5.54 22.75 -11.87
CA PRO A 84 6.71 22.44 -12.68
C PRO A 84 8.04 22.78 -12.00
N ASP A 85 8.04 23.57 -10.92
CA ASP A 85 9.26 24.11 -10.29
C ASP A 85 9.81 23.23 -9.15
N ILE A 86 9.28 22.01 -8.99
CA ILE A 86 9.79 21.08 -7.99
C ILE A 86 11.14 20.50 -8.46
N PRO A 87 12.19 20.51 -7.60
CA PRO A 87 13.46 19.89 -7.94
C PRO A 87 13.34 18.43 -8.40
N ALA A 88 14.14 18.01 -9.37
CA ALA A 88 14.07 16.67 -9.98
C ALA A 88 14.11 15.51 -8.96
N PHE A 89 14.79 15.68 -7.83
CA PHE A 89 14.81 14.71 -6.74
C PHE A 89 13.42 14.41 -6.20
N PHE A 90 12.54 15.39 -6.13
CA PHE A 90 11.18 15.22 -5.62
C PHE A 90 10.28 14.44 -6.57
N HIS A 91 10.50 14.55 -7.88
CA HIS A 91 9.83 13.66 -8.83
C HIS A 91 10.20 12.19 -8.58
N ALA A 92 11.45 11.91 -8.18
CA ALA A 92 11.87 10.56 -7.84
C ALA A 92 11.13 10.03 -6.58
N THR A 93 10.91 10.86 -5.54
CA THR A 93 10.16 10.43 -4.35
C THR A 93 8.69 10.17 -4.65
N ILE A 94 8.05 10.98 -5.51
CA ILE A 94 6.68 10.76 -5.99
C ILE A 94 6.60 9.42 -6.73
N PHE A 95 7.53 9.19 -7.65
CA PHE A 95 7.53 7.98 -8.46
C PHE A 95 7.80 6.70 -7.64
N THR A 96 8.78 6.75 -6.72
CA THR A 96 9.09 5.60 -5.87
C THR A 96 7.93 5.26 -4.92
N ASP A 97 7.21 6.26 -4.41
CA ASP A 97 6.05 6.04 -3.56
C ASP A 97 4.89 5.44 -4.35
N PHE A 98 4.65 5.90 -5.57
CA PHE A 98 3.69 5.28 -6.47
C PHE A 98 4.01 3.81 -6.75
N VAL A 99 5.25 3.49 -7.10
CA VAL A 99 5.71 2.11 -7.34
C VAL A 99 5.52 1.26 -6.08
N ALA A 100 5.80 1.82 -4.91
CA ALA A 100 5.59 1.14 -3.64
C ALA A 100 4.11 0.83 -3.37
N GLY A 101 3.21 1.78 -3.65
CA GLY A 101 1.75 1.57 -3.56
C GLY A 101 1.28 0.46 -4.50
N VAL A 102 1.71 0.48 -5.76
CA VAL A 102 1.41 -0.56 -6.75
C VAL A 102 1.94 -1.93 -6.30
N ALA A 103 3.14 -1.98 -5.71
CA ALA A 103 3.72 -3.24 -5.22
C ALA A 103 2.90 -3.83 -4.05
N VAL A 104 2.36 -3.00 -3.16
CA VAL A 104 1.46 -3.45 -2.08
C VAL A 104 0.16 -4.01 -2.65
N VAL A 105 -0.48 -3.31 -3.61
CA VAL A 105 -1.68 -3.81 -4.28
C VAL A 105 -1.42 -5.12 -5.03
N GLY A 106 -0.31 -5.20 -5.76
CA GLY A 106 0.12 -6.42 -6.44
C GLY A 106 0.31 -7.59 -5.48
N PHE A 107 0.91 -7.34 -4.32
CA PHE A 107 1.03 -8.34 -3.26
C PHE A 107 -0.34 -8.81 -2.76
N VAL A 108 -1.28 -7.89 -2.49
CA VAL A 108 -2.64 -8.23 -2.06
C VAL A 108 -3.35 -9.09 -3.10
N ALA A 109 -3.31 -8.67 -4.37
CA ALA A 109 -3.94 -9.42 -5.47
C ALA A 109 -3.34 -10.82 -5.62
N TRP A 110 -2.02 -10.93 -5.59
CA TRP A 110 -1.32 -12.21 -5.63
C TRP A 110 -1.67 -13.10 -4.44
N SER A 111 -1.69 -12.53 -3.22
CA SER A 111 -2.04 -13.26 -2.00
C SER A 111 -3.49 -13.77 -2.04
N ALA A 112 -4.43 -12.93 -2.50
CA ALA A 112 -5.84 -13.27 -2.60
C ALA A 112 -6.14 -14.33 -3.69
N SER A 113 -5.28 -14.45 -4.70
CA SER A 113 -5.42 -15.45 -5.77
C SER A 113 -4.95 -16.84 -5.37
N ARG A 114 -4.31 -16.99 -4.20
CA ARG A 114 -3.84 -18.31 -3.74
C ARG A 114 -5.00 -19.13 -3.17
N PRO A 115 -5.11 -20.42 -3.56
CA PRO A 115 -6.08 -21.31 -2.94
C PRO A 115 -5.84 -21.42 -1.44
N ASP A 116 -6.88 -21.28 -0.64
CA ASP A 116 -6.77 -21.52 0.81
C ASP A 116 -6.50 -23.01 1.05
N PRO A 117 -5.36 -23.37 1.68
CA PRO A 117 -5.03 -24.76 1.97
C PRO A 117 -6.11 -25.47 2.80
N ARG A 118 -6.89 -24.72 3.58
CA ARG A 118 -7.96 -25.26 4.43
C ARG A 118 -9.13 -25.79 3.61
N HIS A 119 -9.48 -25.14 2.48
CA HIS A 119 -10.52 -25.63 1.59
C HIS A 119 -10.11 -26.92 0.86
N SER A 120 -8.84 -27.09 0.54
CA SER A 120 -8.33 -28.30 -0.12
C SER A 120 -8.34 -29.51 0.82
N ALA A 121 -8.16 -29.33 2.13
CA ALA A 121 -8.18 -30.40 3.13
C ALA A 121 -9.59 -30.91 3.45
N LEU A 122 -10.63 -30.11 3.19
CA LEU A 122 -12.02 -30.46 3.46
C LEU A 122 -12.72 -31.12 2.26
N SER A 123 -12.09 -31.23 1.11
CA SER A 123 -12.65 -31.92 -0.06
C SER A 123 -12.63 -33.43 0.18
N PRO A 124 -13.79 -34.12 0.26
CA PRO A 124 -13.82 -35.56 0.44
C PRO A 124 -13.10 -36.26 -0.71
N PRO A 125 -12.39 -37.38 -0.44
CA PRO A 125 -11.69 -38.12 -1.48
C PRO A 125 -12.68 -38.53 -2.59
N ARG A 126 -12.38 -38.15 -3.82
CA ARG A 126 -13.15 -38.59 -4.99
C ARG A 126 -13.26 -40.10 -4.96
N ARG A 127 -14.42 -40.63 -4.64
CA ARG A 127 -14.69 -42.08 -4.78
C ARG A 127 -14.44 -42.45 -6.23
N SER A 128 -13.36 -43.15 -6.47
CA SER A 128 -13.11 -43.81 -7.73
C SER A 128 -14.26 -44.82 -7.97
N SER A 129 -15.19 -44.48 -8.82
CA SER A 129 -16.18 -45.45 -9.28
C SER A 129 -15.47 -46.45 -10.20
N THR A 130 -14.89 -47.46 -9.61
CA THR A 130 -14.42 -48.66 -10.37
C THR A 130 -15.68 -49.32 -10.93
N ARG A 131 -16.00 -49.03 -12.18
CA ARG A 131 -16.98 -49.83 -12.95
C ARG A 131 -16.35 -51.20 -13.15
N LEU A 132 -16.79 -52.13 -12.32
CA LEU A 132 -16.61 -53.54 -12.69
C LEU A 132 -17.40 -53.83 -13.95
N LYS A 133 -16.69 -54.23 -15.01
CA LYS A 133 -17.29 -54.84 -16.22
C LYS A 133 -17.47 -56.31 -15.98
#